data_eac7b170accb9d05dc0d2d22f52ccbc3
#
_entry.id   eac7b170accb9d05dc0d2d22f52ccbc3
#
_cell.length_a   1.000
_cell.length_b   1.000
_cell.length_c   1.000
_cell.angle_alpha   90.00
_cell.angle_beta   90.00
_cell.angle_gamma   90.00
#
_symmetry.space_group_name_H-M   'P 1'
#
loop_
_entity.id
_entity.type
_entity.pdbx_description
1 polymer ?
#
loop_
_entity_poly.entity_id
_entity_poly.type
_entity_poly.pdbx_seq_one_letter_code
_entity_poly.pdbx_strand_id
1 'polypeptide(L)'
;MILSGRGFPVDGIPRVTVADQDALVHFASSERIIFSVPPDLESGPSPIRIENLPGETAYLTVAAPWATGLHQVDNPVFDRQGNLFVTYSGSRGQTAPVSVFRVTRAGTREPFVTGIVNPTSMALGPDGQLYVSSRFEGAVYRVKPDGTHQQVASDLGVACGLAFDDAGRLYVGDRSGTIFRVEDSRVTPFATLPPSVAAFHLAFSPDGDLFVSAPTLGSYDHIYRIARDGSVRSLLTPFGRPQGLAFSHEGVLHVIDALAGACGLYRLADVDGEPQLVASGSGFIGVAFGPSGEMAVASGDTAYRFES
;
A
#
# COMPACT_ATOMS: atom_id res chain seq x y z
N MET A 1 -12.11 -7.06 14.71
CA MET A 1 -11.66 -8.37 14.22
C MET A 1 -12.85 -9.34 14.14
N ILE A 2 -12.82 -10.29 13.23
CA ILE A 2 -13.83 -11.35 13.11
C ILE A 2 -13.11 -12.68 13.36
N LEU A 3 -13.59 -13.45 14.33
CA LEU A 3 -13.19 -14.81 14.58
C LEU A 3 -14.33 -15.73 14.12
N SER A 4 -14.05 -16.62 13.19
CA SER A 4 -15.01 -17.59 12.68
C SER A 4 -14.63 -19.00 13.15
N GLY A 5 -15.61 -19.78 13.56
CA GLY A 5 -15.40 -21.13 14.11
C GLY A 5 -16.71 -21.86 14.35
N ARG A 6 -16.71 -22.81 15.28
CA ARG A 6 -17.92 -23.52 15.72
C ARG A 6 -17.90 -23.70 17.22
N GLY A 7 -19.10 -23.71 17.82
CA GLY A 7 -19.26 -24.01 19.26
C GLY A 7 -18.86 -22.83 20.16
N PHE A 8 -18.88 -21.59 19.68
CA PHE A 8 -18.71 -20.46 20.55
C PHE A 8 -19.84 -20.38 21.59
N PRO A 9 -19.55 -19.93 22.84
CA PRO A 9 -20.56 -19.72 23.84
C PRO A 9 -21.66 -18.76 23.38
N VAL A 10 -22.92 -19.11 23.58
CA VAL A 10 -24.10 -18.31 23.19
C VAL A 10 -24.96 -17.87 24.37
N ASP A 11 -24.61 -18.29 25.59
CA ASP A 11 -25.35 -17.98 26.83
C ASP A 11 -25.09 -16.58 27.37
N GLY A 12 -24.65 -15.68 26.50
CA GLY A 12 -24.32 -14.30 26.78
C GLY A 12 -23.19 -13.78 25.87
N ILE A 13 -22.70 -12.59 26.16
CA ILE A 13 -21.51 -12.03 25.47
C ILE A 13 -20.27 -12.72 26.08
N PRO A 14 -19.53 -13.54 25.34
CA PRO A 14 -18.34 -14.20 25.84
C PRO A 14 -17.25 -13.17 26.15
N ARG A 15 -16.48 -13.41 27.22
CA ARG A 15 -15.25 -12.64 27.43
C ARG A 15 -14.19 -13.14 26.45
N VAL A 16 -13.60 -12.20 25.71
CA VAL A 16 -12.50 -12.45 24.77
C VAL A 16 -11.29 -11.68 25.26
N THR A 17 -10.13 -12.32 25.29
CA THR A 17 -8.85 -11.66 25.58
C THR A 17 -7.89 -11.84 24.41
N VAL A 18 -7.05 -10.84 24.17
CA VAL A 18 -5.92 -10.89 23.24
C VAL A 18 -4.67 -10.52 24.02
N ALA A 19 -3.67 -11.39 24.07
CA ALA A 19 -2.48 -11.23 24.92
C ALA A 19 -2.84 -10.85 26.37
N ASP A 20 -3.84 -11.55 26.94
CA ASP A 20 -4.38 -11.35 28.29
C ASP A 20 -5.07 -9.99 28.56
N GLN A 21 -5.22 -9.13 27.54
CA GLN A 21 -6.00 -7.88 27.61
C GLN A 21 -7.44 -8.13 27.15
N ASP A 22 -8.42 -7.55 27.85
CA ASP A 22 -9.84 -7.69 27.49
C ASP A 22 -10.16 -7.02 26.16
N ALA A 23 -10.78 -7.75 25.25
CA ALA A 23 -11.27 -7.25 23.97
C ALA A 23 -12.75 -6.87 24.07
N LEU A 24 -13.16 -5.73 23.53
CA LEU A 24 -14.55 -5.34 23.46
C LEU A 24 -15.29 -6.17 22.40
N VAL A 25 -16.20 -7.04 22.84
CA VAL A 25 -17.02 -7.86 21.94
C VAL A 25 -18.24 -7.06 21.48
N HIS A 26 -18.44 -6.99 20.17
CA HIS A 26 -19.56 -6.29 19.52
C HIS A 26 -20.69 -7.24 19.11
N PHE A 27 -20.33 -8.50 18.82
CA PHE A 27 -21.27 -9.52 18.36
C PHE A 27 -20.73 -10.90 18.70
N ALA A 28 -21.62 -11.81 19.08
CA ALA A 28 -21.29 -13.22 19.26
C ALA A 28 -22.43 -14.12 18.77
N SER A 29 -22.07 -15.22 18.13
CA SER A 29 -22.94 -16.33 17.74
C SER A 29 -22.17 -17.66 17.90
N SER A 30 -22.82 -18.78 17.71
CA SER A 30 -22.17 -20.12 17.75
C SER A 30 -21.06 -20.31 16.69
N GLU A 31 -21.01 -19.45 15.69
CA GLU A 31 -20.08 -19.58 14.56
C GLU A 31 -19.17 -18.36 14.35
N ARG A 32 -19.48 -17.23 15.00
CA ARG A 32 -18.75 -15.98 14.76
C ARG A 32 -18.74 -15.07 15.98
N ILE A 33 -17.56 -14.51 16.30
CA ILE A 33 -17.40 -13.43 17.28
C ILE A 33 -16.75 -12.24 16.58
N ILE A 34 -17.30 -11.05 16.80
CA ILE A 34 -16.75 -9.75 16.31
C ILE A 34 -16.31 -8.94 17.52
N PHE A 35 -15.05 -8.54 17.55
CA PHE A 35 -14.48 -7.78 18.66
C PHE A 35 -13.45 -6.75 18.17
N SER A 36 -13.23 -5.73 18.98
CA SER A 36 -12.11 -4.79 18.80
C SER A 36 -10.85 -5.39 19.39
N VAL A 37 -9.77 -5.35 18.64
CA VAL A 37 -8.43 -5.70 19.15
C VAL A 37 -8.04 -4.63 20.18
N PRO A 38 -7.54 -5.01 21.38
CA PRO A 38 -7.05 -4.05 22.35
C PRO A 38 -5.95 -3.15 21.77
N PRO A 39 -5.87 -1.88 22.16
CA PRO A 39 -4.75 -1.03 21.80
C PRO A 39 -3.47 -1.48 22.52
N ASP A 40 -2.33 -1.00 22.07
CA ASP A 40 -1.03 -1.12 22.73
C ASP A 40 -0.55 -2.56 22.96
N LEU A 41 -0.93 -3.49 22.07
CA LEU A 41 -0.37 -4.85 22.08
C LEU A 41 1.11 -4.83 21.66
N GLU A 42 1.91 -5.65 22.31
CA GLU A 42 3.29 -5.87 21.91
C GLU A 42 3.36 -6.54 20.53
N SER A 43 4.39 -6.22 19.74
CA SER A 43 4.64 -6.85 18.44
C SER A 43 4.90 -8.35 18.59
N GLY A 44 4.38 -9.14 17.67
CA GLY A 44 4.55 -10.57 17.64
C GLY A 44 3.22 -11.34 17.80
N PRO A 45 3.28 -12.66 18.02
CA PRO A 45 2.11 -13.51 18.14
C PRO A 45 1.39 -13.28 19.48
N SER A 46 0.14 -12.82 19.40
CA SER A 46 -0.73 -12.55 20.54
C SER A 46 -1.83 -13.62 20.61
N PRO A 47 -1.93 -14.43 21.67
CA PRO A 47 -2.95 -15.44 21.81
C PRO A 47 -4.33 -14.81 21.99
N ILE A 48 -5.32 -15.36 21.31
CA ILE A 48 -6.74 -15.03 21.48
C ILE A 48 -7.37 -16.13 22.31
N ARG A 49 -7.99 -15.77 23.44
CA ARG A 49 -8.71 -16.71 24.31
C ARG A 49 -10.16 -16.27 24.45
N ILE A 50 -11.05 -17.26 24.45
CA ILE A 50 -12.48 -17.09 24.71
C ILE A 50 -12.77 -17.83 26.00
N GLU A 51 -13.39 -17.15 26.96
CA GLU A 51 -13.75 -17.75 28.24
C GLU A 51 -14.69 -18.95 28.05
N ASN A 52 -14.44 -20.02 28.79
CA ASN A 52 -15.20 -21.28 28.75
C ASN A 52 -15.20 -22.00 27.38
N LEU A 53 -14.27 -21.68 26.47
CA LEU A 53 -14.06 -22.40 25.23
C LEU A 53 -12.76 -23.21 25.32
N PRO A 54 -12.77 -24.49 25.64
CA PRO A 54 -11.58 -25.33 25.56
C PRO A 54 -11.27 -25.63 24.10
N GLY A 55 -10.00 -25.60 23.73
CA GLY A 55 -9.59 -25.90 22.35
C GLY A 55 -8.23 -25.34 22.00
N GLU A 56 -7.93 -25.31 20.70
CA GLU A 56 -6.70 -24.70 20.20
C GLU A 56 -6.75 -23.18 20.37
N THR A 57 -5.63 -22.60 20.79
CA THR A 57 -5.47 -21.14 20.91
C THR A 57 -5.28 -20.54 19.53
N ALA A 58 -6.17 -19.64 19.13
CA ALA A 58 -5.96 -18.81 17.96
C ALA A 58 -4.95 -17.71 18.26
N TYR A 59 -4.22 -17.26 17.25
CA TYR A 59 -3.23 -16.20 17.39
C TYR A 59 -3.51 -15.06 16.42
N LEU A 60 -3.27 -13.85 16.90
CA LEU A 60 -3.15 -12.64 16.10
C LEU A 60 -1.67 -12.26 16.07
N THR A 61 -1.11 -11.96 14.90
CA THR A 61 0.24 -11.39 14.82
C THR A 61 0.15 -9.88 14.76
N VAL A 62 0.77 -9.20 15.71
CA VAL A 62 0.89 -7.74 15.75
C VAL A 62 2.18 -7.33 15.03
N ALA A 63 2.05 -6.53 13.97
CA ALA A 63 3.20 -6.08 13.19
C ALA A 63 4.06 -5.10 13.98
N ALA A 64 5.37 -5.25 13.86
CA ALA A 64 6.32 -4.29 14.44
C ALA A 64 6.42 -3.02 13.57
N PRO A 65 6.37 -1.81 14.15
CA PRO A 65 6.75 -0.60 13.44
C PRO A 65 8.22 -0.69 12.99
N TRP A 66 8.46 -0.45 11.69
CA TRP A 66 9.81 -0.41 11.15
C TRP A 66 10.37 1.00 11.08
N ALA A 67 9.52 1.97 10.70
CA ALA A 67 9.84 3.39 10.75
C ALA A 67 8.59 4.21 11.04
N THR A 68 8.75 5.31 11.81
CA THR A 68 7.68 6.23 12.19
C THR A 68 8.03 7.67 11.80
N GLY A 69 7.07 8.59 11.93
CA GLY A 69 7.24 10.00 11.60
C GLY A 69 7.38 10.23 10.09
N LEU A 70 6.60 9.52 9.30
CA LEU A 70 6.50 9.61 7.86
C LEU A 70 5.35 10.54 7.45
N HIS A 71 5.24 10.79 6.16
CA HIS A 71 4.04 11.30 5.51
C HIS A 71 3.90 10.59 4.16
N GLN A 72 3.63 9.30 4.25
CA GLN A 72 3.47 8.44 3.09
C GLN A 72 2.12 8.71 2.43
N VAL A 73 2.08 8.73 1.10
CA VAL A 73 0.86 9.00 0.31
C VAL A 73 0.68 8.02 -0.86
N ASP A 74 1.63 7.11 -1.06
CA ASP A 74 1.60 6.03 -2.04
C ASP A 74 2.40 4.83 -1.50
N ASN A 75 2.74 3.85 -2.33
CA ASN A 75 3.54 2.70 -1.96
C ASN A 75 4.96 3.11 -1.51
N PRO A 76 5.50 2.51 -0.45
CA PRO A 76 6.93 2.52 -0.22
C PRO A 76 7.64 1.68 -1.29
N VAL A 77 8.96 1.80 -1.41
CA VAL A 77 9.74 1.09 -2.42
C VAL A 77 10.99 0.48 -1.80
N PHE A 78 11.24 -0.80 -2.07
CA PHE A 78 12.49 -1.44 -1.70
C PHE A 78 13.57 -1.24 -2.77
N ASP A 79 14.82 -1.06 -2.33
CA ASP A 79 15.97 -1.23 -3.22
C ASP A 79 16.41 -2.72 -3.28
N ARG A 80 17.39 -2.99 -4.14
CA ARG A 80 17.95 -4.34 -4.29
C ARG A 80 18.72 -4.83 -3.06
N GLN A 81 19.09 -3.93 -2.14
CA GLN A 81 19.76 -4.21 -0.89
C GLN A 81 18.78 -4.47 0.27
N GLY A 82 17.47 -4.30 0.04
CA GLY A 82 16.43 -4.47 1.04
C GLY A 82 16.26 -3.26 1.96
N ASN A 83 16.76 -2.08 1.58
CA ASN A 83 16.37 -0.83 2.24
C ASN A 83 15.02 -0.37 1.70
N LEU A 84 14.21 0.24 2.57
CA LEU A 84 12.91 0.77 2.21
C LEU A 84 13.00 2.29 2.03
N PHE A 85 12.52 2.79 0.90
CA PHE A 85 12.30 4.22 0.69
C PHE A 85 10.85 4.58 1.03
N VAL A 86 10.70 5.69 1.78
CA VAL A 86 9.42 6.20 2.24
C VAL A 86 9.37 7.72 2.06
N THR A 87 8.21 8.24 1.64
CA THR A 87 8.06 9.67 1.38
C THR A 87 7.75 10.46 2.66
N TYR A 88 8.11 11.75 2.64
CA TYR A 88 7.54 12.76 3.51
C TYR A 88 6.93 13.86 2.65
N SER A 89 5.65 13.71 2.30
CA SER A 89 5.00 14.57 1.31
C SER A 89 4.70 15.99 1.84
N GLY A 90 4.46 16.14 3.14
CA GLY A 90 4.15 17.44 3.75
C GLY A 90 2.83 18.07 3.28
N SER A 91 2.56 19.29 3.72
CA SER A 91 1.42 20.08 3.28
C SER A 91 1.59 20.54 1.82
N ARG A 92 0.48 20.76 1.12
CA ARG A 92 0.50 21.13 -0.30
C ARG A 92 1.32 22.41 -0.54
N GLY A 93 2.29 22.35 -1.46
CA GLY A 93 3.17 23.43 -1.82
C GLY A 93 4.26 23.76 -0.80
N GLN A 94 4.36 23.00 0.28
CA GLN A 94 5.39 23.15 1.29
C GLN A 94 6.60 22.26 0.96
N THR A 95 7.78 22.83 0.98
CA THR A 95 9.03 22.07 0.96
C THR A 95 9.29 21.52 2.36
N ALA A 96 9.23 20.21 2.51
CA ALA A 96 9.62 19.54 3.75
C ALA A 96 11.15 19.50 3.86
N PRO A 97 11.71 19.44 5.08
CA PRO A 97 13.16 19.31 5.28
C PRO A 97 13.76 18.06 4.63
N VAL A 98 12.98 16.99 4.55
CA VAL A 98 13.32 15.73 3.86
C VAL A 98 12.15 15.34 2.98
N SER A 99 12.42 15.02 1.72
CA SER A 99 11.42 14.56 0.76
C SER A 99 11.25 13.02 0.80
N VAL A 100 12.36 12.30 0.92
CA VAL A 100 12.38 10.84 1.00
C VAL A 100 13.37 10.41 2.07
N PHE A 101 12.92 9.51 2.95
CA PHE A 101 13.79 8.80 3.88
C PHE A 101 14.17 7.43 3.32
N ARG A 102 15.38 6.97 3.65
CA ARG A 102 15.80 5.59 3.53
C ARG A 102 15.69 4.92 4.90
N VAL A 103 15.03 3.79 4.96
CA VAL A 103 14.96 2.93 6.14
C VAL A 103 15.82 1.71 5.88
N THR A 104 16.88 1.55 6.65
CA THR A 104 17.78 0.40 6.50
C THR A 104 17.11 -0.90 6.93
N ARG A 105 17.66 -2.05 6.56
CA ARG A 105 17.17 -3.36 7.04
C ARG A 105 17.10 -3.45 8.57
N ALA A 106 17.96 -2.72 9.27
CA ALA A 106 17.99 -2.67 10.73
C ALA A 106 16.94 -1.72 11.34
N GLY A 107 16.13 -1.03 10.51
CA GLY A 107 15.10 -0.10 10.98
C GLY A 107 15.59 1.34 11.22
N THR A 108 16.84 1.66 10.86
CA THR A 108 17.34 3.04 10.99
C THR A 108 16.78 3.89 9.86
N ARG A 109 16.03 4.95 10.22
CA ARG A 109 15.53 5.94 9.27
C ARG A 109 16.55 7.07 9.06
N GLU A 110 16.96 7.27 7.83
CA GLU A 110 17.95 8.28 7.43
C GLU A 110 17.37 9.23 6.37
N PRO A 111 17.64 10.55 6.43
CA PRO A 111 17.36 11.45 5.32
C PRO A 111 18.09 11.00 4.06
N PHE A 112 17.37 10.95 2.92
CA PHE A 112 17.96 10.51 1.66
C PHE A 112 17.81 11.55 0.55
N VAL A 113 16.61 12.08 0.32
CA VAL A 113 16.35 13.13 -0.68
C VAL A 113 15.77 14.34 -0.01
N THR A 114 16.22 15.52 -0.42
CA THR A 114 15.66 16.83 -0.01
C THR A 114 15.28 17.64 -1.23
N GLY A 115 14.41 18.64 -1.08
CA GLY A 115 14.15 19.65 -2.12
C GLY A 115 13.06 19.28 -3.15
N ILE A 116 12.51 18.06 -3.16
CA ILE A 116 11.32 17.73 -3.96
C ILE A 116 10.08 18.16 -3.18
N VAL A 117 9.25 19.01 -3.78
CA VAL A 117 8.02 19.49 -3.15
C VAL A 117 6.90 18.45 -3.31
N ASN A 118 6.26 18.08 -2.22
CA ASN A 118 5.19 17.08 -2.19
C ASN A 118 5.51 15.79 -2.98
N PRO A 119 6.60 15.07 -2.61
CA PRO A 119 6.88 13.77 -3.19
C PRO A 119 5.68 12.85 -2.95
N THR A 120 5.26 12.12 -3.96
CA THR A 120 4.02 11.35 -3.91
C THR A 120 4.29 9.87 -4.11
N SER A 121 4.65 9.46 -5.30
CA SER A 121 4.94 8.08 -5.65
C SER A 121 6.43 7.89 -5.91
N MET A 122 6.86 6.67 -5.76
CA MET A 122 8.23 6.24 -6.05
C MET A 122 8.22 4.96 -6.85
N ALA A 123 9.24 4.77 -7.69
CA ALA A 123 9.49 3.51 -8.38
C ALA A 123 11.00 3.30 -8.55
N LEU A 124 11.45 2.06 -8.48
CA LEU A 124 12.82 1.71 -8.82
C LEU A 124 12.93 1.51 -10.33
N GLY A 125 13.77 2.30 -10.97
CA GLY A 125 13.98 2.19 -12.41
C GLY A 125 14.83 0.96 -12.79
N PRO A 126 14.88 0.60 -14.09
CA PRO A 126 15.69 -0.51 -14.58
C PRO A 126 17.18 -0.30 -14.33
N ASP A 127 17.62 0.94 -14.22
CA ASP A 127 18.97 1.37 -13.86
C ASP A 127 19.29 1.23 -12.37
N GLY A 128 18.32 0.78 -11.56
CA GLY A 128 18.43 0.64 -10.11
C GLY A 128 18.39 1.96 -9.34
N GLN A 129 18.07 3.07 -10.01
CA GLN A 129 17.86 4.36 -9.35
C GLN A 129 16.41 4.58 -8.97
N LEU A 130 16.20 5.38 -7.91
CA LEU A 130 14.87 5.75 -7.46
C LEU A 130 14.33 6.87 -8.34
N TYR A 131 13.06 6.74 -8.74
CA TYR A 131 12.29 7.80 -9.38
C TYR A 131 11.20 8.27 -8.44
N VAL A 132 10.96 9.58 -8.37
CA VAL A 132 10.03 10.21 -7.43
C VAL A 132 9.14 11.18 -8.18
N SER A 133 7.81 11.05 -8.06
CA SER A 133 6.88 12.05 -8.59
C SER A 133 6.63 13.17 -7.58
N SER A 134 6.42 14.38 -8.10
CA SER A 134 5.93 15.52 -7.36
C SER A 134 4.55 15.91 -7.86
N ARG A 135 3.53 15.71 -7.03
CA ARG A 135 2.15 16.11 -7.39
C ARG A 135 1.94 17.61 -7.44
N PHE A 136 2.80 18.39 -6.80
CA PHE A 136 2.72 19.83 -6.79
C PHE A 136 3.35 20.45 -8.05
N GLU A 137 4.49 19.89 -8.47
CA GLU A 137 5.26 20.40 -9.62
C GLU A 137 4.84 19.75 -10.94
N GLY A 138 4.03 18.67 -10.89
CA GLY A 138 3.66 17.91 -12.09
C GLY A 138 4.87 17.28 -12.78
N ALA A 139 5.83 16.81 -12.01
CA ALA A 139 7.14 16.39 -12.49
C ALA A 139 7.56 15.03 -11.93
N VAL A 140 8.52 14.39 -12.59
CA VAL A 140 9.22 13.21 -12.08
C VAL A 140 10.72 13.49 -12.02
N TYR A 141 11.32 13.09 -10.93
CA TYR A 141 12.74 13.20 -10.63
C TYR A 141 13.39 11.83 -10.56
N ARG A 142 14.57 11.71 -11.19
CA ARG A 142 15.48 10.57 -11.02
C ARG A 142 16.48 10.92 -9.94
N VAL A 143 16.63 10.03 -8.96
CA VAL A 143 17.48 10.22 -7.78
C VAL A 143 18.74 9.37 -7.89
N LYS A 144 19.90 9.99 -7.72
CA LYS A 144 21.19 9.29 -7.71
C LYS A 144 21.45 8.62 -6.34
N PRO A 145 22.40 7.70 -6.25
CA PRO A 145 22.77 7.03 -4.98
C PRO A 145 23.20 7.98 -3.86
N ASP A 146 23.66 9.19 -4.19
CA ASP A 146 24.04 10.22 -3.22
C ASP A 146 22.86 11.11 -2.75
N GLY A 147 21.63 10.82 -3.22
CA GLY A 147 20.43 11.58 -2.90
C GLY A 147 20.22 12.84 -3.76
N THR A 148 21.16 13.23 -4.61
CA THR A 148 20.94 14.28 -5.59
C THR A 148 19.93 13.82 -6.65
N HIS A 149 19.14 14.76 -7.19
CA HIS A 149 18.10 14.43 -8.13
C HIS A 149 18.09 15.33 -9.37
N GLN A 150 17.54 14.81 -10.44
CA GLN A 150 17.38 15.51 -11.71
C GLN A 150 15.97 15.27 -12.25
N GLN A 151 15.30 16.33 -12.70
CA GLN A 151 14.01 16.24 -13.38
C GLN A 151 14.17 15.50 -14.71
N VAL A 152 13.31 14.51 -14.94
CA VAL A 152 13.30 13.68 -16.16
C VAL A 152 12.01 13.83 -16.97
N ALA A 153 10.93 14.32 -16.34
CA ALA A 153 9.67 14.62 -17.02
C ALA A 153 8.95 15.77 -16.30
N SER A 154 8.15 16.54 -17.04
CA SER A 154 7.30 17.64 -16.55
C SER A 154 5.97 17.67 -17.29
N ASP A 155 5.13 18.62 -16.94
CA ASP A 155 3.81 18.86 -17.54
C ASP A 155 2.86 17.65 -17.41
N LEU A 156 2.99 16.92 -16.29
CA LEU A 156 2.26 15.68 -15.99
C LEU A 156 1.00 15.93 -15.14
N GLY A 157 0.50 17.15 -15.09
CA GLY A 157 -0.67 17.50 -14.27
C GLY A 157 -0.39 17.32 -12.78
N VAL A 158 -1.25 16.56 -12.08
CA VAL A 158 -1.03 16.18 -10.69
C VAL A 158 -0.38 14.77 -10.69
N ALA A 159 0.94 14.73 -10.93
CA ALA A 159 1.70 13.51 -11.05
C ALA A 159 1.68 12.71 -9.74
N CYS A 160 1.05 11.54 -9.76
CA CYS A 160 0.89 10.65 -8.61
C CYS A 160 1.65 9.34 -8.83
N GLY A 161 0.96 8.25 -9.15
CA GLY A 161 1.55 6.92 -9.26
C GLY A 161 2.65 6.80 -10.30
N LEU A 162 3.67 6.01 -9.99
CA LEU A 162 4.78 5.67 -10.89
C LEU A 162 4.92 4.16 -11.02
N ALA A 163 5.17 3.67 -12.22
CA ALA A 163 5.59 2.30 -12.46
C ALA A 163 6.47 2.18 -13.71
N PHE A 164 7.37 1.21 -13.73
CA PHE A 164 8.15 0.83 -14.91
C PHE A 164 7.65 -0.49 -15.47
N ASP A 165 7.58 -0.60 -16.79
CA ASP A 165 7.33 -1.88 -17.45
C ASP A 165 8.65 -2.68 -17.63
N ASP A 166 8.52 -3.88 -18.19
CA ASP A 166 9.63 -4.79 -18.48
C ASP A 166 10.63 -4.26 -19.53
N ALA A 167 10.19 -3.33 -20.38
CA ALA A 167 11.05 -2.63 -21.35
C ALA A 167 11.75 -1.39 -20.77
N GLY A 168 11.51 -1.06 -19.49
CA GLY A 168 12.09 0.09 -18.80
C GLY A 168 11.42 1.42 -19.12
N ARG A 169 10.20 1.42 -19.66
CA ARG A 169 9.42 2.62 -19.93
C ARG A 169 8.69 3.04 -18.65
N LEU A 170 8.75 4.33 -18.34
CA LEU A 170 8.09 4.90 -17.17
C LEU A 170 6.63 5.24 -17.48
N TYR A 171 5.73 4.87 -16.57
CA TYR A 171 4.32 5.27 -16.60
C TYR A 171 4.00 6.15 -15.39
N VAL A 172 3.22 7.20 -15.62
CA VAL A 172 2.86 8.20 -14.62
C VAL A 172 1.36 8.43 -14.63
N GLY A 173 0.72 8.26 -13.47
CA GLY A 173 -0.70 8.55 -13.29
C GLY A 173 -0.93 10.01 -12.91
N ASP A 174 -1.76 10.73 -13.67
CA ASP A 174 -2.28 12.05 -13.31
C ASP A 174 -3.70 11.90 -12.72
N ARG A 175 -3.94 12.54 -11.58
CA ARG A 175 -5.25 12.52 -10.89
C ARG A 175 -6.43 12.94 -11.77
N SER A 176 -6.21 13.69 -12.85
CA SER A 176 -7.28 14.04 -13.79
C SER A 176 -7.80 12.86 -14.63
N GLY A 177 -7.09 11.72 -14.60
CA GLY A 177 -7.47 10.48 -15.27
C GLY A 177 -6.52 10.02 -16.35
N THR A 178 -5.47 10.78 -16.67
CA THR A 178 -4.52 10.40 -17.71
C THR A 178 -3.40 9.54 -17.15
N ILE A 179 -3.14 8.41 -17.78
CA ILE A 179 -1.90 7.66 -17.61
C ILE A 179 -0.96 8.08 -18.74
N PHE A 180 0.16 8.68 -18.38
CA PHE A 180 1.22 9.03 -19.33
C PHE A 180 2.25 7.91 -19.43
N ARG A 181 2.84 7.77 -20.62
CA ARG A 181 4.08 7.02 -20.85
C ARG A 181 5.20 7.99 -21.13
N VAL A 182 6.32 7.83 -20.45
CA VAL A 182 7.53 8.62 -20.59
C VAL A 182 8.64 7.75 -21.17
N GLU A 183 9.16 8.14 -22.33
CA GLU A 183 10.20 7.42 -23.05
C GLU A 183 11.15 8.47 -23.66
N ASP A 184 12.44 8.37 -23.40
CA ASP A 184 13.46 9.33 -23.85
C ASP A 184 13.08 10.82 -23.59
N SER A 185 12.56 11.09 -22.40
CA SER A 185 12.03 12.40 -21.97
C SER A 185 10.79 12.87 -22.75
N ARG A 186 10.24 12.05 -23.64
CA ARG A 186 8.99 12.34 -24.34
C ARG A 186 7.81 11.82 -23.53
N VAL A 187 6.89 12.72 -23.21
CA VAL A 187 5.63 12.40 -22.51
C VAL A 187 4.52 12.20 -23.54
N THR A 188 3.83 11.07 -23.49
CA THR A 188 2.69 10.77 -24.35
C THR A 188 1.54 10.17 -23.54
N PRO A 189 0.26 10.54 -23.79
CA PRO A 189 -0.87 9.84 -23.20
C PRO A 189 -0.86 8.37 -23.62
N PHE A 190 -1.12 7.48 -22.66
CA PHE A 190 -1.18 6.03 -22.86
C PHE A 190 -2.59 5.50 -22.69
N ALA A 191 -3.27 5.89 -21.60
CA ALA A 191 -4.64 5.48 -21.32
C ALA A 191 -5.39 6.59 -20.57
N THR A 192 -6.72 6.49 -20.56
CA THR A 192 -7.58 7.43 -19.84
C THR A 192 -8.51 6.66 -18.90
N LEU A 193 -8.57 7.08 -17.64
CA LEU A 193 -9.41 6.57 -16.57
C LEU A 193 -10.33 7.67 -16.03
N PRO A 194 -11.35 7.35 -15.24
CA PRO A 194 -12.05 8.36 -14.45
C PRO A 194 -11.09 9.11 -13.53
N PRO A 195 -11.32 10.41 -13.27
CA PRO A 195 -10.49 11.18 -12.35
C PRO A 195 -10.60 10.63 -10.93
N SER A 196 -9.49 10.66 -10.18
CA SER A 196 -9.43 10.21 -8.79
C SER A 196 -9.51 11.37 -7.80
N VAL A 197 -10.07 11.10 -6.63
CA VAL A 197 -10.06 12.03 -5.48
C VAL A 197 -8.81 11.88 -4.62
N ALA A 198 -8.03 10.80 -4.83
CA ALA A 198 -6.77 10.53 -4.15
C ALA A 198 -5.63 10.31 -5.16
N ALA A 199 -4.50 9.78 -4.71
CA ALA A 199 -3.43 9.40 -5.62
C ALA A 199 -3.86 8.22 -6.51
N PHE A 200 -3.36 8.18 -7.74
CA PHE A 200 -3.30 6.96 -8.53
C PHE A 200 -2.16 6.11 -8.00
N HIS A 201 -2.38 4.81 -7.85
CA HIS A 201 -1.32 3.86 -7.54
C HIS A 201 -1.19 2.90 -8.72
N LEU A 202 0.03 2.61 -9.12
CA LEU A 202 0.35 1.86 -10.33
C LEU A 202 1.24 0.66 -10.00
N ALA A 203 0.93 -0.51 -10.59
CA ALA A 203 1.82 -1.66 -10.56
C ALA A 203 1.68 -2.49 -11.83
N PHE A 204 2.81 -2.93 -12.39
CA PHE A 204 2.78 -3.89 -13.49
C PHE A 204 2.65 -5.32 -12.97
N SER A 205 1.80 -6.11 -13.61
CA SER A 205 1.76 -7.55 -13.43
C SER A 205 2.97 -8.22 -14.09
N PRO A 206 3.32 -9.46 -13.70
CA PRO A 206 4.35 -10.23 -14.39
C PRO A 206 4.09 -10.42 -15.89
N ASP A 207 2.82 -10.43 -16.30
CA ASP A 207 2.41 -10.55 -17.72
C ASP A 207 2.55 -9.22 -18.49
N GLY A 208 2.88 -8.12 -17.80
CA GLY A 208 3.13 -6.81 -18.37
C GLY A 208 1.88 -5.96 -18.62
N ASP A 209 0.77 -6.26 -17.95
CA ASP A 209 -0.38 -5.36 -17.89
C ASP A 209 -0.26 -4.41 -16.69
N LEU A 210 -0.69 -3.17 -16.87
CA LEU A 210 -0.67 -2.16 -15.82
C LEU A 210 -1.96 -2.21 -15.01
N PHE A 211 -1.82 -2.37 -13.69
CA PHE A 211 -2.93 -2.29 -12.74
C PHE A 211 -2.92 -0.93 -12.04
N VAL A 212 -4.11 -0.35 -11.90
CA VAL A 212 -4.27 1.00 -11.36
C VAL A 212 -5.42 1.03 -10.36
N SER A 213 -5.16 1.55 -9.16
CA SER A 213 -6.22 1.99 -8.25
C SER A 213 -6.41 3.50 -8.38
N ALA A 214 -7.66 3.92 -8.44
CA ALA A 214 -8.05 5.31 -8.66
C ALA A 214 -9.35 5.60 -7.90
N PRO A 215 -9.32 5.77 -6.56
CA PRO A 215 -10.54 5.93 -5.78
C PRO A 215 -11.30 7.21 -6.17
N THR A 216 -12.62 7.07 -6.27
CA THR A 216 -13.55 8.13 -6.62
C THR A 216 -14.38 8.58 -5.40
N LEU A 217 -15.46 9.34 -5.62
CA LEU A 217 -16.48 9.64 -4.60
C LEU A 217 -17.58 8.58 -4.53
N GLY A 218 -17.45 7.50 -5.29
CA GLY A 218 -18.37 6.37 -5.26
C GLY A 218 -18.32 5.61 -3.92
N SER A 219 -19.35 4.79 -3.67
CA SER A 219 -19.38 3.90 -2.51
C SER A 219 -18.43 2.71 -2.66
N TYR A 220 -18.13 2.35 -3.89
CA TYR A 220 -17.20 1.29 -4.28
C TYR A 220 -16.43 1.70 -5.52
N ASP A 221 -15.18 1.29 -5.58
CA ASP A 221 -14.27 1.53 -6.69
C ASP A 221 -13.68 0.19 -7.18
N HIS A 222 -13.24 0.18 -8.43
CA HIS A 222 -12.61 -0.96 -9.05
C HIS A 222 -11.13 -0.71 -9.28
N ILE A 223 -10.35 -1.78 -9.31
CA ILE A 223 -9.01 -1.76 -9.89
C ILE A 223 -9.14 -1.81 -11.40
N TYR A 224 -8.42 -0.96 -12.09
CA TYR A 224 -8.33 -0.97 -13.56
C TYR A 224 -7.15 -1.81 -14.00
N ARG A 225 -7.34 -2.63 -15.04
CA ARG A 225 -6.28 -3.31 -15.76
C ARG A 225 -6.16 -2.67 -17.13
N ILE A 226 -4.96 -2.25 -17.49
CA ILE A 226 -4.63 -1.62 -18.77
C ILE A 226 -3.67 -2.54 -19.51
N ALA A 227 -4.10 -3.04 -20.65
CA ALA A 227 -3.29 -3.92 -21.46
C ALA A 227 -2.16 -3.15 -22.16
N ARG A 228 -1.20 -3.87 -22.75
CA ARG A 228 -0.03 -3.27 -23.42
C ARG A 228 -0.38 -2.34 -24.59
N ASP A 229 -1.56 -2.48 -25.19
CA ASP A 229 -2.09 -1.62 -26.24
C ASP A 229 -2.83 -0.37 -25.73
N GLY A 230 -2.95 -0.21 -24.40
CA GLY A 230 -3.65 0.89 -23.73
C GLY A 230 -5.14 0.65 -23.52
N SER A 231 -5.69 -0.52 -23.90
CA SER A 231 -7.09 -0.86 -23.65
C SER A 231 -7.34 -1.06 -22.14
N VAL A 232 -8.44 -0.50 -21.65
CA VAL A 232 -8.77 -0.44 -20.22
C VAL A 232 -9.95 -1.34 -19.92
N ARG A 233 -9.87 -2.14 -18.86
CA ARG A 233 -11.00 -2.81 -18.23
C ARG A 233 -10.95 -2.65 -16.70
N SER A 234 -12.10 -2.63 -16.03
CA SER A 234 -12.17 -2.77 -14.58
C SER A 234 -12.21 -4.24 -14.18
N LEU A 235 -11.63 -4.58 -13.04
CA LEU A 235 -11.78 -5.89 -12.41
C LEU A 235 -13.22 -6.07 -11.91
N LEU A 236 -13.67 -7.31 -11.78
CA LEU A 236 -15.03 -7.62 -11.33
C LEU A 236 -15.25 -7.30 -9.86
N THR A 237 -14.25 -7.56 -9.02
CA THR A 237 -14.36 -7.35 -7.58
C THR A 237 -14.22 -5.87 -7.22
N PRO A 238 -15.24 -5.25 -6.62
CA PRO A 238 -15.15 -3.88 -6.12
C PRO A 238 -14.44 -3.83 -4.77
N PHE A 239 -13.74 -2.71 -4.54
CA PHE A 239 -13.21 -2.31 -3.24
C PHE A 239 -13.96 -1.10 -2.71
N GLY A 240 -13.89 -0.86 -1.41
CA GLY A 240 -14.54 0.31 -0.83
C GLY A 240 -13.78 1.59 -1.14
N ARG A 241 -12.46 1.58 -0.96
CA ARG A 241 -11.56 2.70 -1.25
C ARG A 241 -10.15 2.18 -1.51
N PRO A 242 -9.89 1.61 -2.69
CA PRO A 242 -8.58 1.04 -3.00
C PRO A 242 -7.50 2.12 -3.01
N GLN A 243 -6.38 1.80 -2.39
CA GLN A 243 -5.17 2.63 -2.31
C GLN A 243 -4.02 1.88 -2.98
N GLY A 244 -2.85 1.84 -2.34
CA GLY A 244 -1.66 1.15 -2.82
C GLY A 244 -1.90 -0.28 -3.26
N LEU A 245 -1.26 -0.68 -4.34
CA LEU A 245 -1.30 -2.03 -4.87
C LEU A 245 0.09 -2.46 -5.33
N ALA A 246 0.39 -3.75 -5.19
CA ALA A 246 1.65 -4.33 -5.64
C ALA A 246 1.47 -5.81 -5.97
N PHE A 247 2.31 -6.33 -6.85
CA PHE A 247 2.43 -7.77 -7.08
C PHE A 247 3.54 -8.34 -6.20
N SER A 248 3.27 -9.48 -5.55
CA SER A 248 4.31 -10.27 -4.90
C SER A 248 5.22 -10.94 -5.93
N HIS A 249 6.35 -11.52 -5.47
CA HIS A 249 7.25 -12.29 -6.34
C HIS A 249 6.58 -13.50 -7.00
N GLU A 250 5.53 -14.01 -6.39
CA GLU A 250 4.70 -15.11 -6.93
C GLU A 250 3.67 -14.63 -7.95
N GLY A 251 3.63 -13.33 -8.25
CA GLY A 251 2.67 -12.72 -9.18
C GLY A 251 1.27 -12.53 -8.60
N VAL A 252 1.10 -12.60 -7.29
CA VAL A 252 -0.19 -12.37 -6.62
C VAL A 252 -0.41 -10.88 -6.38
N LEU A 253 -1.55 -10.36 -6.82
CA LEU A 253 -1.94 -8.98 -6.59
C LEU A 253 -2.32 -8.75 -5.12
N HIS A 254 -1.74 -7.73 -4.53
CA HIS A 254 -2.09 -7.24 -3.20
C HIS A 254 -2.61 -5.80 -3.32
N VAL A 255 -3.69 -5.50 -2.59
CA VAL A 255 -4.39 -4.21 -2.64
C VAL A 255 -4.68 -3.74 -1.22
N ILE A 256 -4.40 -2.48 -0.94
CA ILE A 256 -4.88 -1.83 0.28
C ILE A 256 -6.31 -1.34 0.03
N ASP A 257 -7.24 -1.72 0.89
CA ASP A 257 -8.56 -1.07 0.98
C ASP A 257 -8.64 -0.22 2.24
N ALA A 258 -8.93 1.06 2.08
CA ALA A 258 -9.05 2.02 3.17
C ALA A 258 -10.52 2.25 3.59
N LEU A 259 -11.44 1.33 3.26
CA LEU A 259 -12.84 1.43 3.66
C LEU A 259 -12.96 1.32 5.19
N ALA A 260 -13.68 2.26 5.79
CA ALA A 260 -13.94 2.25 7.23
C ALA A 260 -14.66 0.95 7.66
N GLY A 261 -14.09 0.26 8.64
CA GLY A 261 -14.60 -1.04 9.13
C GLY A 261 -14.07 -2.28 8.38
N ALA A 262 -13.44 -2.10 7.21
CA ALA A 262 -12.80 -3.16 6.44
C ALA A 262 -11.38 -2.78 5.97
N CYS A 263 -10.77 -1.79 6.63
CA CYS A 263 -9.43 -1.30 6.26
C CYS A 263 -8.38 -2.40 6.45
N GLY A 264 -7.63 -2.68 5.38
CA GLY A 264 -6.62 -3.72 5.40
C GLY A 264 -5.90 -3.92 4.08
N LEU A 265 -4.93 -4.83 4.13
CA LEU A 265 -4.26 -5.38 2.97
C LEU A 265 -4.97 -6.67 2.56
N TYR A 266 -5.37 -6.75 1.32
CA TYR A 266 -6.01 -7.92 0.72
C TYR A 266 -5.15 -8.50 -0.38
N ARG A 267 -5.15 -9.81 -0.54
CA ARG A 267 -4.55 -10.49 -1.68
C ARG A 267 -5.64 -11.08 -2.59
N LEU A 268 -5.39 -11.06 -3.88
CA LEU A 268 -6.21 -11.69 -4.91
C LEU A 268 -5.38 -12.78 -5.60
N ALA A 269 -5.62 -14.03 -5.23
CA ALA A 269 -4.97 -15.18 -5.88
C ALA A 269 -5.39 -15.30 -7.36
N ASP A 270 -6.63 -14.92 -7.66
CA ASP A 270 -7.15 -14.62 -8.98
C ASP A 270 -7.59 -13.16 -8.97
N VAL A 271 -7.17 -12.38 -9.95
CA VAL A 271 -7.45 -10.93 -10.04
C VAL A 271 -8.94 -10.58 -10.12
N ASP A 272 -9.77 -11.49 -10.57
CA ASP A 272 -11.24 -11.34 -10.59
C ASP A 272 -11.92 -12.20 -9.49
N GLY A 273 -11.14 -12.80 -8.57
CA GLY A 273 -11.61 -13.63 -7.47
C GLY A 273 -11.92 -12.87 -6.19
N GLU A 274 -12.28 -13.61 -5.14
CA GLU A 274 -12.59 -13.05 -3.82
C GLU A 274 -11.31 -12.58 -3.10
N PRO A 275 -11.27 -11.32 -2.62
CA PRO A 275 -10.13 -10.81 -1.85
C PRO A 275 -9.99 -11.53 -0.51
N GLN A 276 -8.78 -11.92 -0.17
CA GLN A 276 -8.43 -12.52 1.12
C GLN A 276 -7.68 -11.51 1.99
N LEU A 277 -8.18 -11.24 3.19
CA LEU A 277 -7.52 -10.35 4.14
C LEU A 277 -6.18 -10.93 4.59
N VAL A 278 -5.11 -10.18 4.43
CA VAL A 278 -3.74 -10.51 4.86
C VAL A 278 -3.39 -9.80 6.16
N ALA A 279 -3.65 -8.50 6.23
CA ALA A 279 -3.39 -7.68 7.41
C ALA A 279 -4.48 -6.62 7.57
N SER A 280 -4.84 -6.30 8.81
CA SER A 280 -5.82 -5.26 9.13
C SER A 280 -5.15 -4.16 9.93
N GLY A 281 -5.46 -2.91 9.60
CA GLY A 281 -4.96 -1.73 10.30
C GLY A 281 -5.59 -0.46 9.77
N SER A 282 -5.71 0.55 10.64
CA SER A 282 -6.27 1.84 10.25
C SER A 282 -5.26 2.66 9.44
N GLY A 283 -5.74 3.34 8.41
CA GLY A 283 -4.94 4.29 7.66
C GLY A 283 -3.85 3.68 6.79
N PHE A 284 -3.94 2.40 6.43
CA PHE A 284 -3.05 1.82 5.43
C PHE A 284 -3.20 2.52 4.09
N ILE A 285 -2.06 2.77 3.43
CA ILE A 285 -1.96 3.51 2.17
C ILE A 285 -1.22 2.71 1.11
N GLY A 286 -0.10 2.08 1.47
CA GLY A 286 0.78 1.44 0.51
C GLY A 286 1.34 0.10 0.95
N VAL A 287 1.74 -0.71 -0.02
CA VAL A 287 2.37 -2.02 0.15
C VAL A 287 3.54 -2.17 -0.81
N ALA A 288 4.60 -2.82 -0.37
CA ALA A 288 5.75 -3.16 -1.21
C ALA A 288 6.33 -4.52 -0.82
N PHE A 289 6.95 -5.18 -1.80
CA PHE A 289 7.66 -6.44 -1.61
C PHE A 289 9.17 -6.23 -1.83
N GLY A 290 9.96 -6.69 -0.87
CA GLY A 290 11.41 -6.59 -0.89
C GLY A 290 12.07 -7.76 -1.58
N PRO A 291 13.36 -7.65 -1.95
CA PRO A 291 14.06 -8.62 -2.80
C PRO A 291 14.23 -10.01 -2.17
N SER A 292 14.05 -10.15 -0.86
CA SER A 292 14.16 -11.42 -0.14
C SER A 292 12.80 -11.97 0.32
N GLY A 293 11.68 -11.42 -0.22
CA GLY A 293 10.31 -11.85 0.13
C GLY A 293 9.70 -11.08 1.29
N GLU A 294 10.43 -10.17 1.92
CA GLU A 294 9.86 -9.29 2.95
C GLU A 294 8.75 -8.40 2.38
N MET A 295 7.74 -8.14 3.18
CA MET A 295 6.64 -7.24 2.85
C MET A 295 6.65 -6.03 3.78
N ALA A 296 6.49 -4.84 3.22
CA ALA A 296 6.25 -3.61 3.97
C ALA A 296 4.84 -3.11 3.68
N VAL A 297 4.12 -2.72 4.74
CA VAL A 297 2.83 -2.02 4.65
C VAL A 297 3.01 -0.66 5.31
N ALA A 298 2.58 0.39 4.65
CA ALA A 298 2.69 1.74 5.18
C ALA A 298 1.30 2.35 5.47
N SER A 299 1.17 2.98 6.63
CA SER A 299 0.16 3.99 6.91
C SER A 299 0.69 5.39 6.55
N GLY A 300 -0.09 6.43 6.82
CA GLY A 300 0.35 7.81 6.57
C GLY A 300 1.62 8.20 7.34
N ASP A 301 1.86 7.64 8.52
CA ASP A 301 2.94 8.04 9.43
C ASP A 301 3.90 6.91 9.81
N THR A 302 3.57 5.65 9.51
CA THR A 302 4.33 4.49 9.97
C THR A 302 4.46 3.44 8.85
N ALA A 303 5.65 2.89 8.68
CA ALA A 303 5.88 1.68 7.90
C ALA A 303 6.03 0.47 8.84
N TYR A 304 5.35 -0.62 8.50
CA TYR A 304 5.39 -1.89 9.21
C TYR A 304 6.09 -2.93 8.36
N ARG A 305 6.89 -3.78 8.98
CA ARG A 305 7.52 -4.92 8.34
C ARG A 305 6.80 -6.20 8.71
N PHE A 306 6.53 -7.01 7.71
CA PHE A 306 6.06 -8.38 7.87
C PHE A 306 7.15 -9.32 7.39
N GLU A 307 7.50 -10.29 8.22
CA GLU A 307 8.38 -11.38 7.83
C GLU A 307 7.51 -12.49 7.21
N SER A 308 7.95 -13.01 6.06
CA SER A 308 7.28 -14.11 5.34
C SER A 308 7.48 -15.44 6.05
#